data_a35432548745765b9848581e1056a81f
#
_entry.id   a35432548745765b9848581e1056a81f
#
_cell.length_a   1.000
_cell.length_b   1.000
_cell.length_c   1.000
_cell.angle_alpha   90.00
_cell.angle_beta   90.00
_cell.angle_gamma   90.00
#
_symmetry.space_group_name_H-M   'P 1'
#
loop_
_entity.id
_entity.type
_entity.pdbx_description
1 polymer ?
#
loop_
_entity_poly.entity_id
_entity_poly.type
_entity_poly.pdbx_seq_one_letter_code
_entity_poly.pdbx_strand_id
1 'polypeptide(L)'
;KYLFEDIYDFAGKIREVNIAKGNFRFAPLMYLCSALENIDKMPQSSFDEIIEKYVEMNVAHPFREGNGRSTRIWLDLMLKKEIGYVVDWSKVDKEDYLLAMERSPIKDIEIKFLLKNALTDHVNDREIYMKGIDHSYYYEGYYVFKMENLTDIKD
;
A
#
# COMPACT_ATOMS: atom_id res chain seq x y z
N LYS A 1 -9.06 -1.26 10.30
CA LYS A 1 -9.44 -1.67 11.65
C LYS A 1 -9.54 -3.20 11.76
N TYR A 2 -10.39 -3.86 10.99
CA TYR A 2 -10.65 -5.31 11.08
C TYR A 2 -9.41 -6.21 10.93
N LEU A 3 -8.38 -5.78 10.21
CA LEU A 3 -7.17 -6.58 9.96
C LEU A 3 -6.25 -6.67 11.19
N PHE A 4 -6.31 -5.71 12.11
CA PHE A 4 -5.32 -5.55 13.18
C PHE A 4 -5.91 -5.33 14.56
N GLU A 5 -7.23 -5.31 14.69
CA GLU A 5 -7.96 -4.93 15.90
C GLU A 5 -7.58 -5.80 17.11
N ASP A 6 -7.32 -7.08 16.87
CA ASP A 6 -6.95 -8.03 17.93
C ASP A 6 -5.45 -8.02 18.28
N ILE A 7 -4.64 -7.30 17.50
CA ILE A 7 -3.18 -7.31 17.63
C ILE A 7 -2.66 -5.98 18.19
N TYR A 8 -3.27 -4.85 17.78
CA TYR A 8 -2.79 -3.52 18.13
C TYR A 8 -3.90 -2.63 18.71
N ASP A 9 -3.66 -2.05 19.86
CA ASP A 9 -4.58 -1.11 20.53
C ASP A 9 -4.85 0.15 19.68
N PHE A 10 -3.94 0.50 18.77
CA PHE A 10 -4.05 1.63 17.86
C PHE A 10 -4.67 1.29 16.50
N ALA A 11 -5.17 0.06 16.30
CA ALA A 11 -5.73 -0.37 15.03
C ALA A 11 -6.89 0.54 14.56
N GLY A 12 -6.78 1.02 13.33
CA GLY A 12 -7.78 1.93 12.74
C GLY A 12 -7.72 3.38 13.23
N LYS A 13 -6.76 3.73 14.07
CA LYS A 13 -6.52 5.11 14.50
C LYS A 13 -5.43 5.75 13.64
N ILE A 14 -5.61 7.01 13.28
CA ILE A 14 -4.57 7.80 12.63
C ILE A 14 -3.39 7.94 13.60
N ARG A 15 -2.18 7.80 13.08
CA ARG A 15 -0.95 7.90 13.88
C ARG A 15 -0.77 9.27 14.52
N GLU A 16 -0.13 9.26 15.66
CA GLU A 16 0.24 10.46 16.42
C GLU A 16 1.77 10.66 16.47
N VAL A 17 2.50 9.94 15.62
CA VAL A 17 3.97 9.98 15.55
C VAL A 17 4.46 10.13 14.12
N ASN A 18 5.65 10.71 13.93
CA ASN A 18 6.33 10.70 12.66
C ASN A 18 6.89 9.31 12.36
N ILE A 19 6.83 8.89 11.10
CA ILE A 19 7.29 7.58 10.64
C ILE A 19 8.25 7.75 9.48
N ALA A 20 9.29 6.93 9.46
CA ALA A 20 10.20 6.77 8.34
C ALA A 20 10.48 5.28 8.10
N LYS A 21 10.83 4.92 6.88
CA LYS A 21 11.22 3.56 6.50
C LYS A 21 12.45 3.64 5.61
N GLY A 22 13.58 3.19 6.16
CA GLY A 22 14.87 3.41 5.52
C GLY A 22 15.15 4.91 5.36
N ASN A 23 15.44 5.33 4.13
CA ASN A 23 15.65 6.73 3.78
C ASN A 23 14.36 7.47 3.39
N PHE A 24 13.23 6.77 3.34
CA PHE A 24 11.94 7.34 2.99
C PHE A 24 11.23 7.88 4.21
N ARG A 25 10.92 9.18 4.20
CA ARG A 25 10.12 9.84 5.23
C ARG A 25 8.70 10.05 4.72
N PHE A 26 7.74 9.57 5.48
CA PHE A 26 6.32 9.79 5.19
C PHE A 26 5.89 11.20 5.62
N ALA A 27 4.66 11.58 5.28
CA ALA A 27 4.14 12.91 5.59
C ALA A 27 4.35 13.26 7.07
N PRO A 28 4.91 14.44 7.37
CA PRO A 28 5.03 14.89 8.76
C PRO A 28 3.68 14.94 9.46
N LEU A 29 3.66 14.59 10.73
CA LEU A 29 2.44 14.52 11.53
C LEU A 29 1.61 15.80 11.45
N MET A 30 2.26 16.96 11.49
CA MET A 30 1.60 18.26 11.43
C MET A 30 0.82 18.52 10.13
N TYR A 31 1.15 17.82 9.05
CA TYR A 31 0.48 17.95 7.75
C TYR A 31 -0.44 16.77 7.42
N LEU A 32 -0.47 15.74 8.27
CA LEU A 32 -1.16 14.48 7.95
C LEU A 32 -2.65 14.68 7.74
N CYS A 33 -3.34 15.41 8.61
CA CYS A 33 -4.78 15.66 8.47
C CYS A 33 -5.09 16.41 7.17
N SER A 34 -4.34 17.46 6.87
CA SER A 34 -4.51 18.21 5.61
C SER A 34 -4.23 17.34 4.39
N ALA A 35 -3.22 16.49 4.45
CA ALA A 35 -2.92 15.54 3.38
C ALA A 35 -4.07 14.57 3.13
N LEU A 36 -4.65 14.00 4.19
CA LEU A 36 -5.79 13.09 4.08
C LEU A 36 -7.04 13.77 3.51
N GLU A 37 -7.32 15.00 3.93
CA GLU A 37 -8.42 15.79 3.37
C GLU A 37 -8.22 16.07 1.87
N ASN A 38 -7.01 16.39 1.46
CA ASN A 38 -6.68 16.59 0.05
C ASN A 38 -6.82 15.31 -0.76
N ILE A 39 -6.36 14.19 -0.22
CA ILE A 39 -6.49 12.87 -0.86
C ILE A 39 -7.96 12.51 -1.05
N ASP A 40 -8.80 12.75 -0.05
CA ASP A 40 -10.24 12.48 -0.14
C ASP A 40 -10.90 13.22 -1.32
N LYS A 41 -10.44 14.42 -1.61
CA LYS A 41 -10.93 15.26 -2.71
C LYS A 41 -10.33 14.93 -4.09
N MET A 42 -9.28 14.12 -4.15
CA MET A 42 -8.64 13.75 -5.43
C MET A 42 -9.59 12.94 -6.31
N PRO A 43 -9.56 13.16 -7.63
CA PRO A 43 -10.38 12.39 -8.57
C PRO A 43 -9.95 10.91 -8.60
N GLN A 44 -10.89 10.04 -8.91
CA GLN A 44 -10.67 8.59 -9.00
C GLN A 44 -11.50 7.93 -10.10
N SER A 45 -11.81 8.64 -11.17
CA SER A 45 -12.66 8.13 -12.27
C SER A 45 -11.90 7.38 -13.35
N SER A 46 -10.59 7.47 -13.40
CA SER A 46 -9.73 6.73 -14.33
C SER A 46 -8.65 5.94 -13.59
N PHE A 47 -8.04 4.98 -14.28
CA PHE A 47 -6.90 4.24 -13.73
C PHE A 47 -5.77 5.15 -13.26
N ASP A 48 -5.35 6.10 -14.09
CA ASP A 48 -4.26 7.00 -13.74
C ASP A 48 -4.58 7.85 -12.50
N GLU A 49 -5.78 8.39 -12.41
CA GLU A 49 -6.24 9.16 -11.25
C GLU A 49 -6.26 8.30 -9.97
N ILE A 50 -6.70 7.05 -10.08
CA ILE A 50 -6.72 6.10 -8.96
C ILE A 50 -5.30 5.82 -8.48
N ILE A 51 -4.35 5.58 -9.39
CA ILE A 51 -2.96 5.32 -9.00
C ILE A 51 -2.30 6.57 -8.39
N GLU A 52 -2.56 7.76 -8.92
CA GLU A 52 -2.07 9.01 -8.34
C GLU A 52 -2.59 9.18 -6.91
N LYS A 53 -3.86 8.91 -6.68
CA LYS A 53 -4.48 8.93 -5.35
C LYS A 53 -3.87 7.90 -4.41
N TYR A 54 -3.60 6.70 -4.91
CA TYR A 54 -2.91 5.63 -4.19
C TYR A 54 -1.50 6.01 -3.77
N VAL A 55 -0.73 6.63 -4.67
CA VAL A 55 0.62 7.13 -4.37
C VAL A 55 0.60 8.17 -3.25
N GLU A 56 -0.32 9.12 -3.29
CA GLU A 56 -0.48 10.13 -2.25
C GLU A 56 -0.84 9.51 -0.89
N MET A 57 -1.68 8.49 -0.88
CA MET A 57 -2.00 7.77 0.36
C MET A 57 -0.80 7.02 0.92
N ASN A 58 0.03 6.46 0.05
CA ASN A 58 1.28 5.82 0.48
C ASN A 58 2.25 6.82 1.12
N VAL A 59 2.36 8.02 0.57
CA VAL A 59 3.15 9.11 1.16
C VAL A 59 2.57 9.57 2.51
N ALA A 60 1.26 9.71 2.58
CA ALA A 60 0.58 10.08 3.83
C ALA A 60 0.82 9.06 4.94
N HIS A 61 0.74 7.78 4.63
CA HIS A 61 1.01 6.68 5.57
C HIS A 61 0.29 6.88 6.90
N PRO A 62 -1.06 6.85 6.90
CA PRO A 62 -1.85 7.41 8.01
C PRO A 62 -1.81 6.57 9.29
N PHE A 63 -1.43 5.31 9.23
CA PHE A 63 -1.42 4.41 10.37
C PHE A 63 0.00 4.13 10.88
N ARG A 64 0.12 3.65 12.11
CA ARG A 64 1.42 3.22 12.65
C ARG A 64 1.90 1.93 11.99
N GLU A 65 0.97 1.02 11.73
CA GLU A 65 1.23 -0.29 11.12
C GLU A 65 0.15 -0.64 10.10
N GLY A 66 0.48 -1.51 9.16
CA GLY A 66 -0.46 -2.06 8.19
C GLY A 66 -0.85 -1.12 7.05
N ASN A 67 -0.13 -0.02 6.86
CA ASN A 67 -0.41 0.93 5.78
C ASN A 67 -0.36 0.27 4.40
N GLY A 68 0.66 -0.52 4.13
CA GLY A 68 0.80 -1.20 2.84
C GLY A 68 -0.39 -2.12 2.54
N ARG A 69 -0.77 -2.98 3.49
CA ARG A 69 -1.91 -3.90 3.35
C ARG A 69 -3.23 -3.15 3.18
N SER A 70 -3.48 -2.18 4.04
CA SER A 70 -4.71 -1.38 4.00
C SER A 70 -4.84 -0.58 2.71
N THR A 71 -3.77 0.05 2.25
CA THR A 71 -3.79 0.84 1.01
C THR A 71 -3.91 -0.02 -0.23
N ARG A 72 -3.35 -1.22 -0.27
CA ARG A 72 -3.55 -2.15 -1.39
C ARG A 72 -5.00 -2.64 -1.47
N ILE A 73 -5.63 -2.94 -0.34
CA ILE A 73 -7.07 -3.29 -0.31
C ILE A 73 -7.91 -2.09 -0.78
N TRP A 74 -7.61 -0.91 -0.29
CA TRP A 74 -8.30 0.32 -0.70
C TRP A 74 -8.15 0.60 -2.20
N LEU A 75 -6.95 0.39 -2.76
CA LEU A 75 -6.70 0.48 -4.19
C LEU A 75 -7.62 -0.46 -4.99
N ASP A 76 -7.68 -1.73 -4.61
CA ASP A 76 -8.51 -2.71 -5.29
C ASP A 76 -10.01 -2.38 -5.19
N LEU A 77 -10.45 -1.83 -4.07
CA LEU A 77 -11.83 -1.37 -3.91
C LEU A 77 -12.16 -0.19 -4.84
N MET A 78 -11.26 0.78 -4.98
CA MET A 78 -11.44 1.90 -5.91
C MET A 78 -11.46 1.42 -7.37
N LEU A 79 -10.50 0.58 -7.75
CA LEU A 79 -10.43 0.02 -9.10
C LEU A 79 -11.68 -0.78 -9.45
N LYS A 80 -12.14 -1.64 -8.54
CA LYS A 80 -13.36 -2.43 -8.73
C LYS A 80 -14.58 -1.53 -8.94
N LYS A 81 -14.74 -0.52 -8.09
CA LYS A 81 -15.88 0.39 -8.14
C LYS A 81 -15.92 1.24 -9.41
N GLU A 82 -14.78 1.82 -9.79
CA GLU A 82 -14.72 2.85 -10.83
C GLU A 82 -14.50 2.30 -12.23
N ILE A 83 -13.68 1.24 -12.38
CA ILE A 83 -13.32 0.71 -13.70
C ILE A 83 -13.59 -0.79 -13.87
N GLY A 84 -14.04 -1.49 -12.83
CA GLY A 84 -14.38 -2.91 -12.92
C GLY A 84 -13.19 -3.86 -13.02
N TYR A 85 -12.02 -3.44 -12.51
CA TYR A 85 -10.79 -4.24 -12.46
C TYR A 85 -10.25 -4.30 -11.04
N VAL A 86 -9.38 -5.27 -10.78
CA VAL A 86 -8.54 -5.34 -9.59
C VAL A 86 -7.13 -5.75 -9.99
N VAL A 87 -6.17 -5.56 -9.09
CA VAL A 87 -4.79 -5.99 -9.33
C VAL A 87 -4.65 -7.46 -8.99
N ASP A 88 -4.13 -8.24 -9.93
CA ASP A 88 -3.64 -9.59 -9.64
C ASP A 88 -2.21 -9.48 -9.08
N TRP A 89 -2.10 -9.40 -7.77
CA TRP A 89 -0.82 -9.20 -7.07
C TRP A 89 0.18 -10.33 -7.31
N SER A 90 -0.26 -11.51 -7.75
CA SER A 90 0.64 -12.60 -8.13
C SER A 90 1.48 -12.30 -9.36
N LYS A 91 1.06 -11.34 -10.19
CA LYS A 91 1.77 -10.87 -11.38
C LYS A 91 2.71 -9.69 -11.11
N VAL A 92 2.74 -9.19 -9.89
CA VAL A 92 3.56 -8.05 -9.50
C VAL A 92 4.80 -8.55 -8.79
N ASP A 93 5.97 -8.32 -9.39
CA ASP A 93 7.25 -8.62 -8.74
C ASP A 93 7.44 -7.68 -7.54
N LYS A 94 7.88 -8.26 -6.42
CA LYS A 94 8.03 -7.53 -5.16
C LYS A 94 9.07 -6.43 -5.24
N GLU A 95 10.24 -6.74 -5.77
CA GLU A 95 11.34 -5.77 -5.83
C GLU A 95 11.01 -4.61 -6.76
N ASP A 96 10.46 -4.93 -7.93
CA ASP A 96 9.99 -3.93 -8.89
C ASP A 96 8.91 -3.03 -8.27
N TYR A 97 7.97 -3.62 -7.54
CA TYR A 97 6.91 -2.88 -6.86
C TYR A 97 7.46 -1.92 -5.80
N LEU A 98 8.36 -2.41 -4.94
CA LEU A 98 8.94 -1.58 -3.88
C LEU A 98 9.77 -0.42 -4.44
N LEU A 99 10.56 -0.66 -5.48
CA LEU A 99 11.33 0.38 -6.18
C LEU A 99 10.42 1.40 -6.87
N ALA A 100 9.39 0.92 -7.57
CA ALA A 100 8.42 1.79 -8.22
C ALA A 100 7.66 2.66 -7.22
N MET A 101 7.27 2.12 -6.07
CA MET A 101 6.61 2.87 -5.00
C MET A 101 7.56 3.89 -4.35
N GLU A 102 8.81 3.54 -4.13
CA GLU A 102 9.81 4.46 -3.59
C GLU A 102 10.00 5.68 -4.50
N ARG A 103 9.98 5.49 -5.82
CA ARG A 103 10.13 6.55 -6.81
C ARG A 103 8.82 7.29 -7.12
N SER A 104 7.69 6.70 -6.82
CA SER A 104 6.37 7.19 -7.22
C SER A 104 6.02 8.62 -6.80
N PRO A 105 6.48 9.16 -5.65
CA PRO A 105 6.18 10.54 -5.27
C PRO A 105 6.75 11.58 -6.24
N ILE A 106 7.85 11.23 -6.93
CA ILE A 106 8.51 12.09 -7.91
C ILE A 106 8.12 11.68 -9.33
N LYS A 107 8.06 10.37 -9.61
CA LYS A 107 7.78 9.81 -10.92
C LYS A 107 6.94 8.54 -10.78
N ASP A 108 5.68 8.61 -11.13
CA ASP A 108 4.69 7.55 -10.95
C ASP A 108 4.49 6.64 -12.19
N ILE A 109 5.26 6.85 -13.26
CA ILE A 109 5.14 6.08 -14.51
C ILE A 109 5.41 4.59 -14.27
N GLU A 110 6.41 4.26 -13.46
CA GLU A 110 6.80 2.87 -13.20
C GLU A 110 5.69 2.12 -12.47
N ILE A 111 5.11 2.70 -11.42
CA ILE A 111 4.03 2.04 -10.67
C ILE A 111 2.75 1.95 -11.50
N LYS A 112 2.42 2.95 -12.30
CA LYS A 112 1.30 2.90 -13.23
C LYS A 112 1.46 1.75 -14.24
N PHE A 113 2.65 1.60 -14.80
CA PHE A 113 2.96 0.54 -15.77
C PHE A 113 2.84 -0.86 -15.12
N LEU A 114 3.47 -1.06 -13.97
CA LEU A 114 3.45 -2.33 -13.25
C LEU A 114 2.02 -2.77 -12.91
N LEU A 115 1.25 -1.89 -12.32
CA LEU A 115 -0.11 -2.22 -11.90
C LEU A 115 -1.07 -2.36 -13.06
N LYS A 116 -0.91 -1.58 -14.13
CA LYS A 116 -1.74 -1.71 -15.33
C LYS A 116 -1.58 -3.09 -16.00
N ASN A 117 -0.36 -3.59 -16.06
CA ASN A 117 -0.07 -4.91 -16.62
C ASN A 117 -0.55 -6.07 -15.74
N ALA A 118 -0.85 -5.80 -14.48
CA ALA A 118 -1.35 -6.79 -13.53
C ALA A 118 -2.87 -6.71 -13.32
N LEU A 119 -3.59 -5.84 -14.02
CA LEU A 119 -5.04 -5.74 -13.90
C LEU A 119 -5.74 -6.99 -14.40
N THR A 120 -6.80 -7.38 -13.71
CA THR A 120 -7.69 -8.47 -14.10
C THR A 120 -9.15 -8.06 -13.91
N ASP A 121 -10.04 -8.55 -14.76
CA ASP A 121 -11.49 -8.39 -14.65
C ASP A 121 -12.18 -9.43 -13.75
N HIS A 122 -11.42 -10.36 -13.20
CA HIS A 122 -11.88 -11.37 -12.24
C HIS A 122 -12.10 -10.79 -10.85
N VAL A 123 -12.92 -9.75 -10.75
CA VAL A 123 -13.12 -8.94 -9.53
C VAL A 123 -13.81 -9.66 -8.38
N ASN A 124 -14.51 -10.76 -8.68
CA ASN A 124 -15.19 -11.59 -7.69
C ASN A 124 -14.49 -12.94 -7.46
N ASP A 125 -13.31 -13.14 -8.02
CA ASP A 125 -12.53 -14.35 -7.85
C ASP A 125 -11.90 -14.38 -6.46
N ARG A 126 -12.38 -15.29 -5.63
CA ARG A 126 -11.89 -15.48 -4.26
C ARG A 126 -10.41 -15.86 -4.24
N GLU A 127 -9.94 -16.62 -5.23
CA GLU A 127 -8.54 -17.02 -5.33
C GLU A 127 -7.63 -15.82 -5.55
N ILE A 128 -8.00 -14.90 -6.43
CA ILE A 128 -7.25 -13.66 -6.68
C ILE A 128 -7.23 -12.78 -5.42
N TYR A 129 -8.35 -12.66 -4.73
CA TYR A 129 -8.45 -11.93 -3.48
C TYR A 129 -7.55 -12.54 -2.39
N MET A 130 -7.57 -13.85 -2.23
CA MET A 130 -6.72 -14.56 -1.27
C MET A 130 -5.25 -14.43 -1.62
N LYS A 131 -4.87 -14.56 -2.89
CA LYS A 131 -3.51 -14.30 -3.36
C LYS A 131 -3.06 -12.87 -3.04
N GLY A 132 -3.94 -11.90 -3.20
CA GLY A 132 -3.67 -10.51 -2.84
C GLY A 132 -3.35 -10.33 -1.36
N ILE A 133 -4.07 -10.99 -0.47
CA ILE A 133 -3.81 -11.00 0.97
C ILE A 133 -2.46 -11.66 1.26
N ASP A 134 -2.19 -12.84 0.71
CA ASP A 134 -0.94 -13.57 0.91
C ASP A 134 0.26 -12.77 0.43
N HIS A 135 0.18 -12.16 -0.74
CA HIS A 135 1.22 -11.26 -1.25
C HIS A 135 1.42 -10.03 -0.38
N SER A 136 0.36 -9.47 0.19
CA SER A 136 0.46 -8.37 1.13
C SER A 136 1.27 -8.75 2.37
N TYR A 137 1.05 -9.92 2.94
CA TYR A 137 1.86 -10.43 4.04
C TYR A 137 3.31 -10.66 3.64
N TYR A 138 3.54 -11.20 2.45
CA TYR A 138 4.88 -11.41 1.92
C TYR A 138 5.67 -10.11 1.79
N TYR A 139 5.06 -9.04 1.27
CA TYR A 139 5.72 -7.73 1.16
C TYR A 139 6.13 -7.15 2.51
N GLU A 140 5.36 -7.38 3.56
CA GLU A 140 5.64 -6.85 4.91
C GLU A 140 6.49 -7.80 5.75
N GLY A 141 6.26 -9.12 5.67
CA GLY A 141 6.98 -10.15 6.40
C GLY A 141 8.47 -10.25 6.04
N TYR A 142 8.86 -9.80 4.87
CA TYR A 142 10.26 -9.81 4.44
C TYR A 142 11.19 -9.00 5.34
N TYR A 143 10.73 -7.89 5.91
CA TYR A 143 11.54 -7.08 6.82
C TYR A 143 11.71 -7.75 8.18
N VAL A 144 10.68 -8.39 8.69
CA VAL A 144 10.74 -9.17 9.93
C VAL A 144 11.71 -10.34 9.77
N PHE A 145 11.63 -11.06 8.66
CA PHE A 145 12.51 -12.19 8.38
C PHE A 145 14.00 -11.79 8.26
N LYS A 146 14.31 -10.65 7.65
CA LYS A 146 15.68 -10.13 7.59
C LYS A 146 16.21 -9.68 8.93
N MET A 147 15.37 -9.14 9.79
CA MET A 147 15.76 -8.73 11.15
C MET A 147 16.06 -9.94 12.04
N GLU A 148 15.26 -11.00 11.94
CA GLU A 148 15.49 -12.26 12.65
C GLU A 148 16.80 -12.93 12.20
N ASN A 149 17.08 -12.96 10.91
CA ASN A 149 18.35 -13.48 10.38
C ASN A 149 19.58 -12.67 10.79
N LEU A 150 19.42 -11.40 11.12
CA LEU A 150 20.51 -10.55 11.60
C LEU A 150 20.77 -10.74 13.09
N THR A 151 19.81 -11.23 13.86
CA THR A 151 20.00 -11.60 15.26
C THR A 151 20.67 -12.97 15.43
N ASP A 152 20.44 -13.89 14.50
CA ASP A 152 21.07 -15.22 14.51
C ASP A 152 22.56 -15.23 14.09
N ILE A 153 23.07 -14.12 13.56
CA ILE A 153 24.49 -13.96 13.16
C ILE A 153 25.37 -13.41 14.30
N LYS A 154 24.77 -13.11 15.45
CA LYS A 154 25.49 -12.54 16.62
C LYS A 154 25.73 -13.50 17.77
N ASP A 155 25.37 -14.76 17.64
CA ASP A 155 25.74 -15.85 18.52
C ASP A 155 26.80 -16.77 17.82
#